data_ca797f26602fc82a45f433331344555b
#
_entry.id   ca797f26602fc82a45f433331344555b
#
_cell.length_a   1.000
_cell.length_b   1.000
_cell.length_c   1.000
_cell.angle_alpha   90.00
_cell.angle_beta   90.00
_cell.angle_gamma   90.00
#
_symmetry.space_group_name_H-M   'P 1'
#
loop_
_entity.id
_entity.type
_entity.pdbx_description
1 polymer ?
#
loop_
_entity_poly.entity_id
_entity_poly.type
_entity_poly.pdbx_seq_one_letter_code
_entity_poly.pdbx_strand_id
1 'polypeptide(L)'
;MALYRLHRGIDARDVAEAHRLALIRSEENYRMFIVSGATPFTQADCKTLKKTPEKVLQHRCQPVCDHFASRQWKFPETIDRVYDSSLAQRKLGWTPRYGFEDVAMLLDAHIPEVLPENAAEDTISE
;
A
#
# COMPACT_ATOMS: atom_id res chain seq x y z
N MET A 1 -0.24 -4.87 7.68
CA MET A 1 -1.18 -4.04 6.85
C MET A 1 -0.46 -2.90 6.14
N ALA A 2 0.25 -2.00 6.82
CA ALA A 2 0.91 -0.85 6.21
C ALA A 2 1.83 -1.23 5.02
N LEU A 3 2.65 -2.26 5.16
CA LEU A 3 3.56 -2.71 4.10
C LEU A 3 2.83 -3.09 2.80
N TYR A 4 1.61 -3.63 2.87
CA TYR A 4 0.85 -3.97 1.67
C TYR A 4 0.57 -2.77 0.78
N ARG A 5 0.50 -1.56 1.34
CA ARG A 5 0.33 -0.31 0.58
C ARG A 5 1.47 -0.05 -0.41
N LEU A 6 2.66 -0.60 -0.15
CA LEU A 6 3.83 -0.42 -1.01
C LEU A 6 3.85 -1.35 -2.23
N HIS A 7 3.13 -2.46 -2.21
CA HIS A 7 3.29 -3.45 -3.27
C HIS A 7 2.00 -4.08 -3.82
N ARG A 8 0.92 -4.16 -3.04
CA ARG A 8 -0.36 -4.76 -3.51
C ARG A 8 -1.61 -4.26 -2.82
N GLY A 9 -1.47 -3.46 -1.79
CA GLY A 9 -2.60 -2.91 -1.06
C GLY A 9 -3.14 -1.63 -1.67
N ILE A 10 -4.36 -1.28 -1.31
CA ILE A 10 -5.00 -0.03 -1.70
C ILE A 10 -5.94 0.43 -0.59
N ASP A 11 -6.14 1.72 -0.51
CA ASP A 11 -7.14 2.33 0.37
C ASP A 11 -8.53 2.30 -0.26
N ALA A 12 -9.56 2.08 0.55
CA ALA A 12 -10.95 2.04 0.06
C ALA A 12 -11.38 3.36 -0.60
N ARG A 13 -10.87 4.48 -0.13
CA ARG A 13 -11.14 5.81 -0.72
C ARG A 13 -10.56 5.94 -2.12
N ASP A 14 -9.36 5.40 -2.35
CA ASP A 14 -8.73 5.35 -3.67
C ASP A 14 -9.48 4.41 -4.61
N VAL A 15 -9.99 3.27 -4.10
CA VAL A 15 -10.84 2.36 -4.88
C VAL A 15 -12.14 3.04 -5.29
N ALA A 16 -12.80 3.74 -4.38
CA ALA A 16 -14.03 4.47 -4.66
C ALA A 16 -13.82 5.53 -5.76
N GLU A 17 -12.74 6.28 -5.69
CA GLU A 17 -12.40 7.28 -6.71
C GLU A 17 -12.09 6.64 -8.06
N ALA A 18 -11.38 5.50 -8.10
CA ALA A 18 -11.14 4.76 -9.33
C ALA A 18 -12.46 4.30 -9.99
N HIS A 19 -13.42 3.81 -9.19
CA HIS A 19 -14.76 3.45 -9.69
C HIS A 19 -15.51 4.66 -10.25
N ARG A 20 -15.51 5.78 -9.52
CA ARG A 20 -16.14 7.01 -9.99
C ARG A 20 -15.56 7.48 -11.34
N LEU A 21 -14.25 7.47 -11.46
CA LEU A 21 -13.57 7.86 -12.70
C LEU A 21 -13.82 6.86 -13.84
N ALA A 22 -13.91 5.58 -13.55
CA ALA A 22 -14.24 4.57 -14.54
C ALA A 22 -15.64 4.79 -15.13
N LEU A 23 -16.62 5.16 -14.31
CA LEU A 23 -17.98 5.46 -14.77
C LEU A 23 -18.06 6.65 -15.74
N ILE A 24 -17.24 7.67 -15.53
CA ILE A 24 -17.31 8.92 -16.30
C ILE A 24 -16.28 9.04 -17.43
N ARG A 25 -15.22 8.24 -17.42
CA ARG A 25 -14.08 8.34 -18.34
C ARG A 25 -13.81 7.10 -19.16
N SER A 26 -14.44 5.97 -18.85
CA SER A 26 -14.26 4.75 -19.64
C SER A 26 -15.04 4.87 -20.96
N GLU A 27 -14.34 4.82 -22.07
CA GLU A 27 -14.91 4.86 -23.41
C GLU A 27 -15.24 3.45 -23.95
N GLU A 28 -14.84 2.41 -23.24
CA GLU A 28 -14.99 1.02 -23.65
C GLU A 28 -16.08 0.33 -22.84
N ASN A 29 -16.84 -0.56 -23.48
CA ASN A 29 -17.90 -1.32 -22.85
C ASN A 29 -17.39 -2.25 -21.74
N TYR A 30 -16.14 -2.71 -21.85
CA TYR A 30 -15.50 -3.55 -20.84
C TYR A 30 -13.99 -3.34 -20.87
N ARG A 31 -13.44 -3.08 -19.68
CA ARG A 31 -11.98 -3.07 -19.47
C ARG A 31 -11.64 -3.44 -18.02
N MET A 32 -10.60 -4.23 -17.88
CA MET A 32 -10.05 -4.56 -16.57
C MET A 32 -8.91 -3.59 -16.20
N PHE A 33 -8.96 -3.04 -15.00
CA PHE A 33 -7.91 -2.22 -14.44
C PHE A 33 -7.38 -2.84 -13.15
N ILE A 34 -6.07 -2.80 -12.97
CA ILE A 34 -5.45 -3.04 -11.67
C ILE A 34 -5.39 -1.70 -10.94
N VAL A 35 -5.98 -1.65 -9.75
CA VAL A 35 -5.89 -0.50 -8.84
C VAL A 35 -5.13 -0.92 -7.58
N SER A 36 -4.06 -0.21 -7.28
CA SER A 36 -3.20 -0.46 -6.12
C SER A 36 -2.59 0.85 -5.64
N GLY A 37 -2.14 0.90 -4.42
CA GLY A 37 -1.38 2.04 -3.90
C GLY A 37 -0.15 2.33 -4.76
N ALA A 38 0.36 3.55 -4.64
CA ALA A 38 1.62 3.91 -5.30
C ALA A 38 2.74 3.00 -4.80
N THR A 39 3.49 2.43 -5.75
CA THR A 39 4.65 1.59 -5.43
C THR A 39 5.96 2.30 -5.75
N PRO A 40 6.95 2.25 -4.84
CA PRO A 40 8.29 2.74 -5.12
C PRO A 40 9.14 1.73 -5.89
N PHE A 41 8.62 0.50 -6.06
CA PHE A 41 9.35 -0.59 -6.68
C PHE A 41 9.24 -0.57 -8.21
N THR A 42 10.31 -1.03 -8.87
CA THR A 42 10.37 -1.19 -10.30
C THR A 42 10.49 -2.67 -10.68
N GLN A 43 10.30 -2.97 -11.94
CA GLN A 43 10.46 -4.34 -12.44
C GLN A 43 11.88 -4.90 -12.19
N ALA A 44 12.90 -4.05 -12.21
CA ALA A 44 14.28 -4.44 -11.90
C ALA A 44 14.46 -4.93 -10.46
N ASP A 45 13.62 -4.45 -9.53
CA ASP A 45 13.70 -4.81 -8.12
C ASP A 45 13.09 -6.19 -7.81
N CYS A 46 12.27 -6.76 -8.70
CA CYS A 46 11.46 -7.95 -8.44
C CYS A 46 12.27 -9.16 -7.95
N LYS A 47 13.45 -9.40 -8.55
CA LYS A 47 14.31 -10.52 -8.13
C LYS A 47 14.85 -10.35 -6.72
N THR A 48 15.23 -9.12 -6.38
CA THR A 48 15.77 -8.78 -5.05
C THR A 48 14.67 -8.75 -4.01
N LEU A 49 13.48 -8.22 -4.35
CA LEU A 49 12.29 -8.24 -3.48
C LEU A 49 11.90 -9.65 -3.04
N LYS A 50 12.06 -10.63 -3.92
CA LYS A 50 11.75 -12.03 -3.61
C LYS A 50 12.74 -12.65 -2.62
N LYS A 51 13.99 -12.21 -2.60
CA LYS A 51 15.07 -12.83 -1.80
C LYS A 51 15.46 -12.00 -0.57
N THR A 52 15.54 -10.69 -0.73
CA THR A 52 16.04 -9.76 0.28
C THR A 52 15.29 -8.42 0.17
N PRO A 53 13.99 -8.38 0.48
CA PRO A 53 13.19 -7.16 0.31
C PRO A 53 13.71 -5.98 1.13
N GLU A 54 14.33 -6.22 2.29
CA GLU A 54 14.93 -5.19 3.13
C GLU A 54 15.93 -4.32 2.36
N LYS A 55 16.79 -4.91 1.53
CA LYS A 55 17.78 -4.17 0.73
C LYS A 55 17.11 -3.21 -0.25
N VAL A 56 16.01 -3.63 -0.86
CA VAL A 56 15.25 -2.79 -1.79
C VAL A 56 14.56 -1.66 -1.03
N LEU A 57 13.97 -1.96 0.13
CA LEU A 57 13.35 -0.95 0.98
C LEU A 57 14.35 0.10 1.45
N GLN A 58 15.53 -0.30 1.88
CA GLN A 58 16.61 0.61 2.26
C GLN A 58 17.06 1.52 1.10
N HIS A 59 17.07 0.98 -0.11
CA HIS A 59 17.46 1.75 -1.29
C HIS A 59 16.34 2.68 -1.80
N ARG A 60 15.09 2.23 -1.78
CA ARG A 60 13.95 2.94 -2.37
C ARG A 60 13.13 3.78 -1.37
N CYS A 61 13.07 3.36 -0.13
CA CYS A 61 12.12 3.87 0.85
C CYS A 61 12.72 3.95 2.24
N GLN A 62 13.75 4.75 2.44
CA GLN A 62 14.37 4.93 3.76
C GLN A 62 13.35 5.32 4.84
N PRO A 63 12.37 6.21 4.61
CA PRO A 63 11.35 6.53 5.61
C PRO A 63 10.56 5.31 6.10
N VAL A 64 10.27 4.35 5.22
CA VAL A 64 9.62 3.09 5.60
C VAL A 64 10.51 2.29 6.54
N CYS A 65 11.81 2.22 6.25
CA CYS A 65 12.78 1.54 7.14
C CYS A 65 12.84 2.20 8.51
N ASP A 66 12.76 3.52 8.58
CA ASP A 66 12.74 4.28 9.83
C ASP A 66 11.49 3.97 10.65
N HIS A 67 10.32 3.84 10.00
CA HIS A 67 9.09 3.37 10.65
C HIS A 67 9.22 1.95 11.18
N PHE A 68 9.85 1.03 10.44
CA PHE A 68 10.09 -0.33 10.90
C PHE A 68 11.01 -0.34 12.13
N ALA A 69 12.10 0.42 12.10
CA ALA A 69 13.04 0.52 13.21
C ALA A 69 12.38 1.09 14.47
N SER A 70 11.66 2.21 14.36
CA SER A 70 11.02 2.89 15.49
C SER A 70 9.93 2.06 16.16
N ARG A 71 9.25 1.19 15.39
CA ARG A 71 8.18 0.31 15.89
C ARG A 71 8.65 -1.12 16.15
N GLN A 72 9.93 -1.41 15.97
CA GLN A 72 10.51 -2.76 16.11
C GLN A 72 9.81 -3.80 15.23
N TRP A 73 9.32 -3.38 14.07
CA TRP A 73 8.73 -4.28 13.08
C TRP A 73 9.81 -5.06 12.34
N LYS A 74 9.51 -6.32 12.07
CA LYS A 74 10.38 -7.16 11.25
C LYS A 74 10.08 -6.96 9.78
N PHE A 75 11.14 -6.89 8.96
CA PHE A 75 10.99 -6.91 7.52
C PHE A 75 10.42 -8.27 7.06
N PRO A 76 9.61 -8.29 6.00
CA PRO A 76 9.17 -9.54 5.42
C PRO A 76 10.35 -10.32 4.83
N GLU A 77 10.26 -11.64 4.87
CA GLU A 77 11.29 -12.50 4.26
C GLU A 77 11.25 -12.44 2.73
N THR A 78 10.08 -12.17 2.17
CA THR A 78 9.87 -12.10 0.73
C THR A 78 8.75 -11.13 0.38
N ILE A 79 8.89 -10.44 -0.75
CA ILE A 79 7.80 -9.76 -1.45
C ILE A 79 7.71 -10.41 -2.83
N ASP A 80 6.69 -11.23 -3.03
CA ASP A 80 6.52 -12.10 -4.19
C ASP A 80 5.80 -11.44 -5.37
N ARG A 81 5.09 -10.33 -5.12
CA ARG A 81 4.37 -9.59 -6.17
C ARG A 81 4.25 -8.11 -5.86
N VAL A 82 4.30 -7.34 -6.92
CA VAL A 82 4.04 -5.90 -6.93
C VAL A 82 2.97 -5.65 -7.99
N TYR A 83 1.93 -4.90 -7.64
CA TYR A 83 0.89 -4.53 -8.59
C TYR A 83 1.23 -3.20 -9.27
N ASP A 84 1.07 -3.17 -10.57
CA ASP A 84 1.26 -1.99 -11.40
C ASP A 84 -0.10 -1.40 -11.79
N SER A 85 -0.42 -0.24 -11.25
CA SER A 85 -1.66 0.49 -11.53
C SER A 85 -1.50 1.56 -12.61
N SER A 86 -0.39 1.58 -13.32
CA SER A 86 -0.08 2.65 -14.30
C SER A 86 -1.11 2.75 -15.43
N LEU A 87 -1.72 1.63 -15.86
CA LEU A 87 -2.77 1.66 -16.86
C LEU A 87 -4.02 2.41 -16.36
N ALA A 88 -4.46 2.12 -15.13
CA ALA A 88 -5.58 2.83 -14.51
C ALA A 88 -5.28 4.33 -14.37
N GLN A 89 -4.07 4.67 -13.96
CA GLN A 89 -3.64 6.06 -13.84
C GLN A 89 -3.71 6.80 -15.18
N ARG A 90 -3.19 6.21 -16.23
CA ARG A 90 -3.19 6.84 -17.58
C ARG A 90 -4.59 6.94 -18.19
N LYS A 91 -5.37 5.86 -18.12
CA LYS A 91 -6.66 5.76 -18.80
C LYS A 91 -7.79 6.47 -18.05
N LEU A 92 -7.78 6.42 -16.73
CA LEU A 92 -8.81 7.05 -15.90
C LEU A 92 -8.42 8.42 -15.38
N GLY A 93 -7.16 8.84 -15.51
CA GLY A 93 -6.64 10.03 -14.84
C GLY A 93 -6.72 9.89 -13.32
N TRP A 94 -6.60 8.68 -12.83
CA TRP A 94 -6.66 8.33 -11.40
C TRP A 94 -5.26 8.34 -10.79
N THR A 95 -5.17 8.73 -9.53
CA THR A 95 -3.92 8.70 -8.77
C THR A 95 -4.20 8.19 -7.37
N PRO A 96 -3.52 7.14 -6.90
CA PRO A 96 -3.62 6.70 -5.51
C PRO A 96 -3.05 7.77 -4.57
N ARG A 97 -3.77 8.09 -3.49
CA ARG A 97 -3.43 9.16 -2.56
C ARG A 97 -3.01 8.67 -1.19
N TYR A 98 -3.55 7.52 -0.75
CA TYR A 98 -3.40 7.02 0.60
C TYR A 98 -2.42 5.85 0.63
N GLY A 99 -1.19 6.13 1.03
CA GLY A 99 -0.09 5.18 0.99
C GLY A 99 0.30 4.60 2.36
N PHE A 100 1.55 4.18 2.46
CA PHE A 100 2.14 3.63 3.68
C PHE A 100 2.12 4.63 4.83
N GLU A 101 2.49 5.89 4.57
CA GLU A 101 2.60 6.94 5.60
C GLU A 101 1.25 7.25 6.23
N ASP A 102 0.17 7.23 5.42
CA ASP A 102 -1.19 7.44 5.94
C ASP A 102 -1.58 6.35 6.93
N VAL A 103 -1.28 5.08 6.62
CA VAL A 103 -1.53 3.97 7.55
C VAL A 103 -0.67 4.10 8.80
N ALA A 104 0.59 4.49 8.66
CA ALA A 104 1.47 4.68 9.81
C ALA A 104 0.96 5.78 10.75
N MET A 105 0.49 6.90 10.20
CA MET A 105 -0.14 7.97 10.99
C MET A 105 -1.41 7.52 11.70
N LEU A 106 -2.27 6.74 11.02
CA LEU A 106 -3.49 6.21 11.61
C LEU A 106 -3.19 5.23 12.76
N LEU A 107 -2.14 4.42 12.61
CA LEU A 107 -1.68 3.51 13.67
C LEU A 107 -1.17 4.30 14.89
N ASP A 108 -0.41 5.36 14.68
CA ASP A 108 0.09 6.22 15.76
C ASP A 108 -1.05 6.97 16.48
N ALA A 109 -2.10 7.33 15.75
CA ALA A 109 -3.30 7.94 16.30
C ALA A 109 -4.28 6.95 16.95
N HIS A 110 -3.95 5.63 16.95
CA HIS A 110 -4.78 4.56 17.50
C HIS A 110 -6.20 4.54 16.91
N ILE A 111 -6.31 4.79 15.60
CA ILE A 111 -7.60 4.77 14.90
C ILE A 111 -8.06 3.32 14.74
N PRO A 112 -9.29 2.97 15.20
CA PRO A 112 -9.79 1.58 15.25
C PRO A 112 -9.79 0.87 13.88
N GLU A 113 -10.03 1.60 12.80
CA GLU A 113 -10.12 1.05 11.44
C GLU A 113 -8.83 0.40 10.93
N VAL A 114 -7.69 0.72 11.53
CA VAL A 114 -6.39 0.14 11.15
C VAL A 114 -5.82 -0.81 12.20
N LEU A 115 -6.46 -0.92 13.35
CA LEU A 115 -6.06 -1.86 14.40
C LEU A 115 -6.61 -3.26 14.11
N PRO A 116 -5.93 -4.33 14.55
CA PRO A 116 -6.51 -5.67 14.55
C PRO A 116 -7.75 -5.71 15.46
N GLU A 117 -8.73 -6.56 15.11
CA GLU A 117 -10.03 -6.66 15.83
C GLU A 117 -9.87 -6.87 17.34
N ASN A 118 -8.79 -7.51 17.78
CA ASN A 118 -8.59 -7.84 19.20
C ASN A 118 -7.78 -6.76 19.97
N ALA A 119 -7.27 -5.73 19.29
CA ALA A 119 -6.48 -4.70 19.95
C ALA A 119 -7.28 -3.77 20.88
N ALA A 120 -8.61 -3.76 20.73
CA ALA A 120 -9.50 -2.97 21.58
C ALA A 120 -9.77 -3.62 22.95
N GLU A 121 -9.55 -4.92 23.10
CA GLU A 121 -9.81 -5.64 24.36
C GLU A 121 -8.65 -5.49 25.36
N ASP A 122 -7.44 -5.27 24.89
CA ASP A 122 -6.25 -5.14 25.75
C ASP A 122 -6.15 -3.77 26.45
N THR A 123 -6.97 -2.79 26.06
CA THR A 123 -6.93 -1.43 26.61
C THR A 123 -7.93 -1.21 27.77
N ILE A 124 -8.77 -2.18 28.10
CA ILE A 124 -9.85 -2.05 29.13
C ILE A 124 -9.49 -2.72 30.46
N SER A 125 -8.30 -3.31 30.60
CA SER A 125 -7.91 -4.02 31.84
C SER A 125 -6.79 -3.31 32.62
N GLU A 126 -6.87 -1.99 32.77
CA GLU A 126 -6.16 -1.25 33.84
C GLU A 126 -7.09 -0.31 34.58
#